data_ba33fe2d56787153d28209d114f7ed2a
#
_entry.id   ba33fe2d56787153d28209d114f7ed2a
#
_cell.length_a   1.000
_cell.length_b   1.000
_cell.length_c   1.000
_cell.angle_alpha   90.00
_cell.angle_beta   90.00
_cell.angle_gamma   90.00
#
_symmetry.space_group_name_H-M   'P 1'
#
loop_
_entity.id
_entity.type
_entity.pdbx_description
1 polymer ?
#
loop_
_entity_poly.entity_id
_entity_poly.type
_entity_poly.pdbx_seq_one_letter_code
_entity_poly.pdbx_strand_id
1 'polypeptide(L)'
;ISTLVGQAIDMGYILDEGIMLNEIFVENSYTNQVSIKHLLTMSSGWPENWYYMNANNVLNTLLSTPLMNTPGTTFFYNNAACHINSHIVNTMTNINPKEFAMEYLFPHLGINNPTWTSDADGISNGSSSLRLTLREMVKLGQLYLQNGESDDLQILSPSWIDKATSAQINTGWAYGYGYLWWLPGNGYLALGLGGQIIAVFPNQQLVIGSHSYTYSNNNHFSNLIDIIFSIS
;
A
#
# COMPACT_ATOMS: atom_id res chain seq x y z
N ILE A 1 -1.19 -3.16 -1.95
CA ILE A 1 -2.60 -2.75 -2.05
C ILE A 1 -2.76 -1.41 -2.80
N SER A 2 -1.86 -0.43 -2.64
CA SER A 2 -1.91 0.85 -3.38
C SER A 2 -2.08 0.67 -4.90
N THR A 3 -1.30 -0.23 -5.50
CA THR A 3 -1.39 -0.57 -6.93
C THR A 3 -2.80 -1.01 -7.33
N LEU A 4 -3.45 -1.86 -6.51
CA LEU A 4 -4.80 -2.36 -6.81
C LEU A 4 -5.87 -1.26 -6.69
N VAL A 5 -5.71 -0.33 -5.74
CA VAL A 5 -6.58 0.85 -5.66
C VAL A 5 -6.42 1.72 -6.91
N GLY A 6 -5.18 1.95 -7.36
CA GLY A 6 -4.90 2.66 -8.59
C GLY A 6 -5.53 2.00 -9.82
N GLN A 7 -5.36 0.68 -9.97
CA GLN A 7 -5.99 -0.07 -11.05
C GLN A 7 -7.52 0.00 -11.00
N ALA A 8 -8.12 -0.10 -9.80
CA ALA A 8 -9.57 0.03 -9.65
C ALA A 8 -10.08 1.44 -10.05
N ILE A 9 -9.28 2.49 -9.85
CA ILE A 9 -9.56 3.84 -10.34
C ILE A 9 -9.40 3.90 -11.86
N ASP A 10 -8.29 3.41 -12.40
CA ASP A 10 -8.01 3.41 -13.84
C ASP A 10 -9.07 2.64 -14.64
N MET A 11 -9.64 1.59 -14.05
CA MET A 11 -10.72 0.78 -14.63
C MET A 11 -12.13 1.35 -14.39
N GLY A 12 -12.25 2.45 -13.63
CA GLY A 12 -13.52 3.12 -13.36
C GLY A 12 -14.41 2.46 -12.30
N TYR A 13 -13.89 1.51 -11.53
CA TYR A 13 -14.60 0.95 -10.37
C TYR A 13 -14.66 1.96 -9.21
N ILE A 14 -13.64 2.79 -9.06
CA ILE A 14 -13.53 3.86 -8.07
C ILE A 14 -13.37 5.18 -8.84
N LEU A 15 -14.09 6.22 -8.47
CA LEU A 15 -14.04 7.50 -9.16
C LEU A 15 -12.67 8.18 -9.01
N ASP A 16 -12.20 8.34 -7.78
CA ASP A 16 -10.87 8.84 -7.42
C ASP A 16 -10.54 8.52 -5.95
N GLU A 17 -9.34 8.88 -5.51
CA GLU A 17 -8.88 8.68 -4.14
C GLU A 17 -9.49 9.65 -3.11
N GLY A 18 -10.21 10.65 -3.55
CA GLY A 18 -10.92 11.63 -2.71
C GLY A 18 -12.25 11.12 -2.19
N ILE A 19 -12.80 10.02 -2.75
CA ILE A 19 -14.05 9.43 -2.30
C ILE A 19 -14.03 9.19 -0.79
N MET A 20 -15.08 9.61 -0.11
CA MET A 20 -15.24 9.42 1.32
C MET A 20 -15.76 8.01 1.63
N LEU A 21 -15.38 7.45 2.76
CA LEU A 21 -15.73 6.07 3.09
C LEU A 21 -17.22 5.84 3.28
N ASN A 22 -18.00 6.86 3.63
CA ASN A 22 -19.46 6.76 3.70
C ASN A 22 -20.14 6.64 2.33
N GLU A 23 -19.42 6.93 1.25
CA GLU A 23 -19.92 6.69 -0.12
C GLU A 23 -19.71 5.21 -0.55
N ILE A 24 -18.86 4.47 0.16
CA ILE A 24 -18.52 3.07 -0.13
C ILE A 24 -19.16 2.12 0.89
N PHE A 25 -19.14 2.51 2.15
CA PHE A 25 -19.59 1.73 3.29
C PHE A 25 -20.76 2.41 4.01
N VAL A 26 -21.33 1.71 4.98
CA VAL A 26 -22.39 2.29 5.82
C VAL A 26 -21.89 3.56 6.51
N GLU A 27 -22.68 4.62 6.40
CA GLU A 27 -22.38 5.90 7.01
C GLU A 27 -22.36 5.80 8.55
N ASN A 28 -21.34 6.39 9.16
CA ASN A 28 -21.26 6.62 10.60
C ASN A 28 -20.46 7.92 10.87
N SER A 29 -20.29 8.27 12.14
CA SER A 29 -19.64 9.52 12.58
C SER A 29 -18.19 9.67 12.10
N TYR A 30 -17.56 8.62 11.62
CA TYR A 30 -16.15 8.60 11.22
C TYR A 30 -15.98 8.40 9.73
N THR A 31 -16.82 7.57 9.08
CA THR A 31 -16.70 7.27 7.65
C THR A 31 -16.93 8.49 6.75
N ASN A 32 -17.70 9.48 7.20
CA ASN A 32 -17.91 10.74 6.50
C ASN A 32 -16.76 11.75 6.63
N GLN A 33 -15.69 11.41 7.35
CA GLN A 33 -14.52 12.26 7.56
C GLN A 33 -13.26 11.69 6.90
N VAL A 34 -13.25 10.39 6.57
CA VAL A 34 -12.08 9.69 6.04
C VAL A 34 -12.29 9.35 4.57
N SER A 35 -11.32 9.71 3.73
CA SER A 35 -11.27 9.33 2.31
C SER A 35 -10.28 8.19 2.06
N ILE A 36 -10.33 7.59 0.87
CA ILE A 36 -9.33 6.63 0.39
C ILE A 36 -7.93 7.23 0.47
N LYS A 37 -7.77 8.50 0.09
CA LYS A 37 -6.49 9.22 0.20
C LYS A 37 -5.94 9.20 1.62
N HIS A 38 -6.76 9.42 2.63
CA HIS A 38 -6.32 9.42 4.03
C HIS A 38 -5.79 8.04 4.48
N LEU A 39 -6.34 6.95 3.94
CA LEU A 39 -5.84 5.59 4.19
C LEU A 39 -4.49 5.36 3.49
N LEU A 40 -4.40 5.73 2.23
CA LEU A 40 -3.18 5.57 1.40
C LEU A 40 -2.01 6.39 1.92
N THR A 41 -2.28 7.53 2.55
CA THR A 41 -1.25 8.42 3.11
C THR A 41 -0.96 8.19 4.59
N MET A 42 -1.52 7.11 5.20
CA MET A 42 -1.36 6.86 6.64
C MET A 42 -1.78 8.06 7.52
N SER A 43 -2.85 8.76 7.13
CA SER A 43 -3.37 9.94 7.81
C SER A 43 -4.87 9.85 8.12
N SER A 44 -5.38 8.63 8.25
CA SER A 44 -6.80 8.40 8.53
C SER A 44 -7.31 8.98 9.86
N GLY A 45 -6.41 9.17 10.81
CA GLY A 45 -6.75 9.61 12.16
C GLY A 45 -7.17 8.49 13.11
N TRP A 46 -7.28 7.24 12.64
CA TRP A 46 -7.55 6.10 13.51
C TRP A 46 -6.33 5.66 14.32
N PRO A 47 -6.54 5.13 15.55
CA PRO A 47 -5.50 4.43 16.29
C PRO A 47 -5.08 3.13 15.59
N GLU A 48 -3.86 2.65 15.84
CA GLU A 48 -3.44 1.32 15.41
C GLU A 48 -4.19 0.23 16.22
N ASN A 49 -4.59 -0.82 15.52
CA ASN A 49 -5.21 -1.98 16.11
C ASN A 49 -4.52 -3.26 15.59
N TRP A 50 -3.56 -3.77 16.33
CA TRP A 50 -2.77 -4.96 15.97
C TRP A 50 -3.59 -6.26 15.89
N TYR A 51 -4.79 -6.28 16.47
CA TYR A 51 -5.64 -7.47 16.56
C TYR A 51 -6.76 -7.48 15.52
N TYR A 52 -6.81 -6.50 14.62
CA TYR A 52 -7.90 -6.34 13.66
C TYR A 52 -8.15 -7.59 12.81
N MET A 53 -7.09 -8.32 12.43
CA MET A 53 -7.19 -9.52 11.57
C MET A 53 -8.04 -10.65 12.18
N ASN A 54 -8.18 -10.68 13.50
CA ASN A 54 -8.91 -11.71 14.24
C ASN A 54 -10.27 -11.21 14.74
N ALA A 55 -10.65 -9.98 14.44
CA ALA A 55 -11.93 -9.44 14.85
C ALA A 55 -13.08 -10.11 14.07
N ASN A 56 -14.18 -10.38 14.73
CA ASN A 56 -15.42 -10.72 14.03
C ASN A 56 -15.92 -9.45 13.33
N ASN A 57 -16.24 -9.54 12.04
CA ASN A 57 -16.64 -8.39 11.23
C ASN A 57 -15.55 -7.29 11.29
N VAL A 58 -14.41 -7.59 10.66
CA VAL A 58 -13.19 -6.76 10.69
C VAL A 58 -13.49 -5.34 10.24
N LEU A 59 -14.13 -5.19 9.09
CA LEU A 59 -14.46 -3.87 8.54
C LEU A 59 -15.27 -3.02 9.51
N ASN A 60 -16.36 -3.56 10.04
CA ASN A 60 -17.21 -2.81 10.98
C ASN A 60 -16.47 -2.44 12.27
N THR A 61 -15.61 -3.33 12.77
CA THR A 61 -14.76 -3.07 13.93
C THR A 61 -13.84 -1.87 13.68
N LEU A 62 -13.20 -1.81 12.52
CA LEU A 62 -12.31 -0.71 12.15
C LEU A 62 -13.09 0.60 11.96
N LEU A 63 -14.16 0.58 11.17
CA LEU A 63 -14.95 1.77 10.86
C LEU A 63 -15.69 2.37 12.07
N SER A 64 -15.97 1.55 13.09
CA SER A 64 -16.62 2.01 14.33
C SER A 64 -15.64 2.55 15.37
N THR A 65 -14.33 2.45 15.14
CA THR A 65 -13.30 2.93 16.07
C THR A 65 -13.26 4.47 16.06
N PRO A 66 -13.26 5.15 17.22
CA PRO A 66 -13.14 6.60 17.27
C PRO A 66 -11.82 7.12 16.68
N LEU A 67 -11.89 8.25 15.98
CA LEU A 67 -10.71 8.95 15.48
C LEU A 67 -9.92 9.59 16.64
N MET A 68 -8.59 9.51 16.60
CA MET A 68 -7.69 10.20 17.52
C MET A 68 -7.23 11.56 16.97
N ASN A 69 -7.14 11.69 15.65
CA ASN A 69 -6.70 12.89 14.97
C ASN A 69 -7.68 13.25 13.85
N THR A 70 -7.69 14.51 13.45
CA THR A 70 -8.43 14.94 12.26
C THR A 70 -7.81 14.28 11.02
N PRO A 71 -8.59 13.59 10.18
CA PRO A 71 -8.08 12.96 8.96
C PRO A 71 -7.33 13.94 8.06
N GLY A 72 -6.24 13.46 7.48
CA GLY A 72 -5.38 14.25 6.59
C GLY A 72 -4.38 15.18 7.28
N THR A 73 -4.40 15.32 8.61
CA THR A 73 -3.54 16.29 9.31
C THR A 73 -2.26 15.72 9.89
N THR A 74 -2.27 14.45 10.27
CA THR A 74 -1.16 13.81 10.99
C THR A 74 -0.83 12.48 10.36
N PHE A 75 0.45 12.28 10.00
CA PHE A 75 0.95 10.97 9.61
C PHE A 75 1.00 10.06 10.84
N PHE A 76 0.34 8.91 10.75
CA PHE A 76 0.40 7.86 11.76
C PHE A 76 0.34 6.49 11.08
N TYR A 77 1.49 5.80 11.05
CA TYR A 77 1.60 4.50 10.40
C TYR A 77 0.61 3.51 11.03
N ASN A 78 -0.30 2.98 10.22
CA ASN A 78 -1.45 2.22 10.70
C ASN A 78 -1.80 1.08 9.75
N ASN A 79 -1.52 -0.15 10.18
CA ASN A 79 -1.79 -1.35 9.40
C ASN A 79 -3.29 -1.63 9.27
N ALA A 80 -4.05 -1.36 10.32
CA ALA A 80 -5.50 -1.55 10.32
C ALA A 80 -6.17 -0.61 9.31
N ALA A 81 -5.81 0.68 9.31
CA ALA A 81 -6.29 1.63 8.33
C ALA A 81 -5.84 1.27 6.90
N CYS A 82 -4.59 0.82 6.72
CA CYS A 82 -4.11 0.33 5.43
C CYS A 82 -4.96 -0.83 4.91
N HIS A 83 -5.35 -1.76 5.78
CA HIS A 83 -6.17 -2.92 5.41
C HIS A 83 -7.57 -2.55 4.91
N ILE A 84 -8.15 -1.43 5.34
CA ILE A 84 -9.44 -0.95 4.82
C ILE A 84 -9.40 -0.79 3.29
N ASN A 85 -8.25 -0.45 2.68
CA ASN A 85 -8.12 -0.41 1.22
C ASN A 85 -8.42 -1.76 0.54
N SER A 86 -8.17 -2.89 1.20
CA SER A 86 -8.56 -4.21 0.70
C SER A 86 -10.07 -4.38 0.66
N HIS A 87 -10.75 -3.95 1.71
CA HIS A 87 -12.21 -3.95 1.74
C HIS A 87 -12.81 -3.01 0.69
N ILE A 88 -12.16 -1.86 0.42
CA ILE A 88 -12.57 -0.93 -0.65
C ILE A 88 -12.47 -1.63 -2.01
N VAL A 89 -11.32 -2.21 -2.34
CA VAL A 89 -11.15 -2.96 -3.61
C VAL A 89 -12.21 -4.04 -3.72
N ASN A 90 -12.39 -4.86 -2.68
CA ASN A 90 -13.40 -5.92 -2.69
C ASN A 90 -14.83 -5.39 -2.91
N THR A 91 -15.21 -4.33 -2.20
CA THR A 91 -16.56 -3.77 -2.28
C THR A 91 -16.83 -3.13 -3.63
N MET A 92 -15.88 -2.36 -4.15
CA MET A 92 -16.07 -1.59 -5.38
C MET A 92 -15.95 -2.45 -6.64
N THR A 93 -15.11 -3.49 -6.61
CA THR A 93 -14.92 -4.40 -7.76
C THR A 93 -15.76 -5.67 -7.67
N ASN A 94 -16.28 -6.00 -6.50
CA ASN A 94 -16.87 -7.29 -6.16
C ASN A 94 -15.90 -8.48 -6.35
N ILE A 95 -14.59 -8.24 -6.28
CA ILE A 95 -13.51 -9.22 -6.44
C ILE A 95 -12.56 -9.09 -5.26
N ASN A 96 -12.21 -10.22 -4.61
CA ASN A 96 -11.23 -10.22 -3.52
C ASN A 96 -9.87 -9.67 -4.03
N PRO A 97 -9.13 -8.86 -3.25
CA PRO A 97 -7.87 -8.26 -3.71
C PRO A 97 -6.85 -9.23 -4.28
N LYS A 98 -6.76 -10.45 -3.76
CA LYS A 98 -5.87 -11.48 -4.32
C LYS A 98 -6.34 -11.91 -5.72
N GLU A 99 -7.62 -12.20 -5.88
CA GLU A 99 -8.22 -12.57 -7.17
C GLU A 99 -8.13 -11.41 -8.17
N PHE A 100 -8.38 -10.17 -7.72
CA PHE A 100 -8.21 -8.98 -8.54
C PHE A 100 -6.75 -8.83 -9.02
N ALA A 101 -5.78 -9.00 -8.13
CA ALA A 101 -4.36 -8.98 -8.50
C ALA A 101 -3.98 -10.14 -9.44
N MET A 102 -4.56 -11.34 -9.25
CA MET A 102 -4.34 -12.49 -10.13
C MET A 102 -4.94 -12.31 -11.52
N GLU A 103 -5.92 -11.46 -11.67
CA GLU A 103 -6.54 -11.16 -12.97
C GLU A 103 -5.86 -9.97 -13.68
N TYR A 104 -5.56 -8.89 -12.96
CA TYR A 104 -5.20 -7.61 -13.58
C TYR A 104 -3.76 -7.14 -13.33
N LEU A 105 -3.00 -7.77 -12.41
CA LEU A 105 -1.65 -7.33 -12.08
C LEU A 105 -0.60 -8.43 -12.26
N PHE A 106 -0.75 -9.51 -11.53
CA PHE A 106 0.30 -10.52 -11.40
C PHE A 106 0.67 -11.25 -12.70
N PRO A 107 -0.27 -11.61 -13.59
CA PRO A 107 0.07 -12.25 -14.86
C PRO A 107 0.97 -11.37 -15.74
N HIS A 108 0.71 -10.07 -15.78
CA HIS A 108 1.49 -9.09 -16.56
C HIS A 108 2.91 -8.88 -16.00
N LEU A 109 3.13 -9.27 -14.76
CA LEU A 109 4.45 -9.27 -14.11
C LEU A 109 5.08 -10.68 -14.09
N GLY A 110 4.42 -11.69 -14.67
CA GLY A 110 4.85 -13.08 -14.59
C GLY A 110 4.95 -13.60 -13.15
N ILE A 111 4.03 -13.18 -12.29
CA ILE A 111 3.84 -13.65 -10.90
C ILE A 111 2.71 -14.67 -10.91
N ASN A 112 3.03 -15.95 -10.69
CA ASN A 112 2.06 -17.01 -10.96
C ASN A 112 1.48 -17.67 -9.70
N ASN A 113 2.22 -17.71 -8.59
CA ASN A 113 1.84 -18.44 -7.38
C ASN A 113 2.01 -17.62 -6.10
N PRO A 114 1.47 -16.41 -6.00
CA PRO A 114 1.55 -15.63 -4.77
C PRO A 114 0.69 -16.26 -3.69
N THR A 115 1.16 -16.23 -2.45
CA THR A 115 0.30 -16.52 -1.31
C THR A 115 -0.04 -15.25 -0.58
N TRP A 116 -1.30 -15.10 -0.19
CA TRP A 116 -1.79 -13.91 0.48
C TRP A 116 -2.83 -14.30 1.52
N THR A 117 -2.55 -14.04 2.80
CA THR A 117 -3.45 -14.40 3.90
C THR A 117 -4.62 -13.44 3.96
N SER A 118 -5.80 -13.95 4.26
CA SER A 118 -7.01 -13.16 4.48
C SER A 118 -7.28 -12.93 5.96
N ASP A 119 -8.09 -11.92 6.25
CA ASP A 119 -8.68 -11.67 7.55
C ASP A 119 -9.82 -12.66 7.88
N ALA A 120 -10.51 -12.46 9.01
CA ALA A 120 -11.62 -13.31 9.43
C ALA A 120 -12.87 -13.19 8.54
N ASP A 121 -13.00 -12.11 7.79
CA ASP A 121 -14.07 -11.89 6.81
C ASP A 121 -13.72 -12.49 5.42
N GLY A 122 -12.53 -13.09 5.28
CA GLY A 122 -12.04 -13.69 4.04
C GLY A 122 -11.37 -12.71 3.08
N ILE A 123 -11.16 -11.45 3.46
CA ILE A 123 -10.57 -10.42 2.60
C ILE A 123 -9.04 -10.42 2.74
N SER A 124 -8.33 -10.44 1.62
CA SER A 124 -6.86 -10.45 1.59
C SER A 124 -6.26 -9.28 2.35
N ASN A 125 -5.26 -9.51 3.21
CA ASN A 125 -4.72 -8.48 4.09
C ASN A 125 -3.98 -7.39 3.32
N GLY A 126 -4.50 -6.17 3.32
CA GLY A 126 -3.95 -5.04 2.58
C GLY A 126 -2.66 -4.46 3.16
N SER A 127 -2.34 -4.77 4.42
CA SER A 127 -1.16 -4.22 5.09
C SER A 127 0.04 -5.16 5.11
N SER A 128 -0.16 -6.47 4.92
CA SER A 128 0.90 -7.46 5.07
C SER A 128 0.55 -8.81 4.43
N SER A 129 1.40 -9.82 4.67
CA SER A 129 1.20 -11.24 4.37
C SER A 129 1.12 -11.65 2.89
N LEU A 130 1.25 -10.74 1.94
CA LEU A 130 1.55 -11.11 0.56
C LEU A 130 2.97 -11.66 0.51
N ARG A 131 3.12 -12.89 0.01
CA ARG A 131 4.42 -13.56 -0.14
C ARG A 131 4.77 -13.66 -1.61
N LEU A 132 5.90 -13.08 -1.94
CA LEU A 132 6.52 -13.06 -3.26
C LEU A 132 7.97 -13.50 -3.14
N THR A 133 8.51 -14.06 -4.19
CA THR A 133 9.97 -14.22 -4.31
C THR A 133 10.65 -12.86 -4.47
N LEU A 134 11.95 -12.79 -4.18
CA LEU A 134 12.71 -11.54 -4.36
C LEU A 134 12.62 -11.00 -5.81
N ARG A 135 12.65 -11.89 -6.80
CA ARG A 135 12.51 -11.51 -8.22
C ARG A 135 11.14 -10.90 -8.52
N GLU A 136 10.08 -11.44 -7.94
CA GLU A 136 8.72 -10.90 -8.09
C GLU A 136 8.56 -9.55 -7.39
N MET A 137 9.19 -9.35 -6.23
CA MET A 137 9.21 -8.04 -5.57
C MET A 137 9.89 -6.97 -6.46
N VAL A 138 11.03 -7.31 -7.08
CA VAL A 138 11.72 -6.39 -8.01
C VAL A 138 10.86 -6.05 -9.22
N LYS A 139 10.07 -6.97 -9.74
CA LYS A 139 9.14 -6.71 -10.86
C LYS A 139 8.04 -5.69 -10.50
N LEU A 140 7.55 -5.70 -9.25
CA LEU A 140 6.67 -4.64 -8.77
C LEU A 140 7.37 -3.28 -8.75
N GLY A 141 8.61 -3.21 -8.29
CA GLY A 141 9.41 -2.00 -8.36
C GLY A 141 9.67 -1.54 -9.80
N GLN A 142 9.92 -2.50 -10.70
CA GLN A 142 10.13 -2.24 -12.12
C GLN A 142 8.88 -1.64 -12.79
N LEU A 143 7.69 -2.12 -12.45
CA LEU A 143 6.43 -1.52 -12.92
C LEU A 143 6.35 -0.03 -12.56
N TYR A 144 6.72 0.34 -11.33
CA TYR A 144 6.74 1.73 -10.91
C TYR A 144 7.85 2.54 -11.60
N LEU A 145 9.04 1.97 -11.77
CA LEU A 145 10.14 2.61 -12.52
C LEU A 145 9.76 2.89 -13.97
N GLN A 146 8.98 2.02 -14.59
CA GLN A 146 8.50 2.12 -15.97
C GLN A 146 7.14 2.86 -16.09
N ASN A 147 6.79 3.72 -15.12
CA ASN A 147 5.55 4.50 -15.14
C ASN A 147 4.29 3.64 -15.35
N GLY A 148 4.29 2.45 -14.78
CA GLY A 148 3.13 1.55 -14.79
C GLY A 148 3.01 0.68 -16.04
N GLU A 149 4.02 0.65 -16.91
CA GLU A 149 4.07 -0.17 -18.11
C GLU A 149 4.81 -1.50 -17.88
N SER A 150 4.34 -2.57 -18.49
CA SER A 150 5.00 -3.89 -18.53
C SER A 150 4.68 -4.57 -19.85
N ASP A 151 5.71 -5.03 -20.58
CA ASP A 151 5.59 -5.70 -21.88
C ASP A 151 4.71 -4.91 -22.89
N ASP A 152 4.97 -3.61 -23.03
CA ASP A 152 4.24 -2.66 -23.89
C ASP A 152 2.75 -2.48 -23.51
N LEU A 153 2.34 -2.92 -22.33
CA LEU A 153 0.99 -2.77 -21.82
C LEU A 153 0.96 -1.82 -20.60
N GLN A 154 0.10 -0.82 -20.63
CA GLN A 154 -0.13 0.07 -19.49
C GLN A 154 -0.97 -0.67 -18.43
N ILE A 155 -0.34 -1.09 -17.34
CA ILE A 155 -0.95 -1.84 -16.23
C ILE A 155 -1.52 -0.92 -15.15
N LEU A 156 -0.88 0.25 -14.98
CA LEU A 156 -1.23 1.26 -13.99
C LEU A 156 -0.93 2.64 -14.59
N SER A 157 -1.84 3.59 -14.45
CA SER A 157 -1.66 4.89 -15.08
C SER A 157 -0.42 5.64 -14.57
N PRO A 158 0.29 6.39 -15.44
CA PRO A 158 1.38 7.26 -15.01
C PRO A 158 0.94 8.29 -13.97
N SER A 159 -0.29 8.77 -14.06
CA SER A 159 -0.87 9.71 -13.09
C SER A 159 -1.00 9.12 -11.69
N TRP A 160 -1.31 7.82 -11.58
CA TRP A 160 -1.31 7.13 -10.29
C TRP A 160 0.11 6.98 -9.75
N ILE A 161 1.07 6.59 -10.60
CA ILE A 161 2.50 6.47 -10.23
C ILE A 161 2.99 7.81 -9.65
N ASP A 162 2.75 8.92 -10.35
CA ASP A 162 3.15 10.25 -9.90
C ASP A 162 2.56 10.61 -8.54
N LYS A 163 1.27 10.38 -8.33
CA LYS A 163 0.61 10.60 -7.04
C LYS A 163 1.16 9.69 -5.95
N ALA A 164 1.33 8.40 -6.26
CA ALA A 164 1.76 7.40 -5.28
C ALA A 164 3.20 7.62 -4.81
N THR A 165 4.06 8.16 -5.68
CA THR A 165 5.48 8.36 -5.42
C THR A 165 5.89 9.81 -5.20
N SER A 166 4.92 10.72 -5.04
CA SER A 166 5.13 12.12 -4.62
C SER A 166 4.67 12.34 -3.17
N ALA A 167 5.24 13.35 -2.51
CA ALA A 167 4.94 13.64 -1.10
C ALA A 167 3.49 14.15 -0.95
N GLN A 168 2.66 13.32 -0.32
CA GLN A 168 1.27 13.63 0.00
C GLN A 168 1.11 14.12 1.44
N ILE A 169 1.98 13.68 2.33
CA ILE A 169 2.02 14.09 3.74
C ILE A 169 3.46 14.08 4.26
N ASN A 170 3.75 14.98 5.21
CA ASN A 170 5.03 15.02 5.93
C ASN A 170 5.01 14.01 7.07
N THR A 171 6.02 13.15 7.13
CA THR A 171 6.15 12.15 8.20
C THR A 171 6.87 12.69 9.43
N GLY A 172 7.49 13.87 9.35
CA GLY A 172 8.38 14.41 10.39
C GLY A 172 9.74 13.71 10.48
N TRP A 173 9.95 12.65 9.70
CA TRP A 173 11.14 11.80 9.78
C TRP A 173 11.89 11.65 8.45
N ALA A 174 11.19 11.64 7.33
CA ALA A 174 11.73 11.54 5.98
C ALA A 174 11.18 12.68 5.12
N TYR A 175 11.55 12.74 3.85
CA TYR A 175 11.07 13.77 2.91
C TYR A 175 9.55 13.72 2.67
N GLY A 176 8.88 12.63 3.02
CA GLY A 176 7.45 12.51 2.94
C GLY A 176 6.98 11.06 2.80
N TYR A 177 5.66 10.92 2.61
CA TYR A 177 4.97 9.66 2.32
C TYR A 177 3.97 9.87 1.20
N GLY A 178 3.99 8.95 0.25
CA GLY A 178 3.05 8.92 -0.87
C GLY A 178 1.86 7.98 -0.59
N TYR A 179 1.38 7.30 -1.60
CA TYR A 179 0.34 6.28 -1.43
C TYR A 179 0.96 4.92 -1.11
N LEU A 180 1.26 4.72 0.18
CA LEU A 180 1.94 3.57 0.76
C LEU A 180 3.42 3.42 0.30
N TRP A 181 4.06 4.52 -0.09
CA TRP A 181 5.47 4.60 -0.42
C TRP A 181 6.18 5.60 0.50
N TRP A 182 7.30 5.18 1.07
CA TRP A 182 8.24 6.06 1.77
C TRP A 182 9.09 6.83 0.77
N LEU A 183 9.32 8.11 1.02
CA LEU A 183 10.01 9.02 0.10
C LEU A 183 11.28 9.60 0.77
N PRO A 184 12.45 8.96 0.59
CA PRO A 184 13.71 9.46 1.18
C PRO A 184 14.38 10.59 0.39
N GLY A 185 13.81 11.05 -0.72
CA GLY A 185 14.25 12.22 -1.47
C GLY A 185 14.86 11.91 -2.84
N ASN A 186 15.61 10.81 -3.00
CA ASN A 186 16.21 10.43 -4.29
C ASN A 186 15.51 9.23 -4.96
N GLY A 187 14.46 8.70 -4.33
CA GLY A 187 13.67 7.57 -4.80
C GLY A 187 12.47 7.31 -3.90
N TYR A 188 11.91 6.13 -3.98
CA TYR A 188 10.81 5.69 -3.13
C TYR A 188 10.94 4.23 -2.72
N LEU A 189 10.43 3.90 -1.53
CA LEU A 189 10.61 2.61 -0.87
C LEU A 189 9.28 2.02 -0.43
N ALA A 190 9.07 0.72 -0.67
CA ALA A 190 8.14 -0.10 0.09
C ALA A 190 8.95 -0.87 1.15
N LEU A 191 8.58 -0.71 2.43
CA LEU A 191 9.30 -1.27 3.56
C LEU A 191 8.43 -2.28 4.32
N GLY A 192 8.94 -3.51 4.45
CA GLY A 192 8.33 -4.57 5.23
C GLY A 192 9.10 -4.84 6.52
N LEU A 193 8.38 -5.32 7.54
CA LEU A 193 8.95 -5.71 8.83
C LEU A 193 9.97 -6.85 8.63
N GLY A 194 11.20 -6.66 9.12
CA GLY A 194 12.27 -7.65 9.03
C GLY A 194 13.17 -7.51 7.80
N GLY A 195 13.03 -6.44 6.99
CA GLY A 195 13.96 -6.12 5.90
C GLY A 195 13.50 -6.59 4.52
N GLN A 196 12.20 -6.77 4.31
CA GLN A 196 11.65 -6.86 2.97
C GLN A 196 11.58 -5.44 2.38
N ILE A 197 12.33 -5.17 1.32
CA ILE A 197 12.43 -3.84 0.73
C ILE A 197 12.28 -3.94 -0.78
N ILE A 198 11.50 -3.01 -1.33
CA ILE A 198 11.54 -2.63 -2.74
C ILE A 198 11.98 -1.17 -2.75
N ALA A 199 13.14 -0.88 -3.32
CA ALA A 199 13.64 0.47 -3.49
C ALA A 199 13.73 0.81 -4.98
N VAL A 200 13.21 1.96 -5.36
CA VAL A 200 13.19 2.43 -6.74
C VAL A 200 13.84 3.80 -6.82
N PHE A 201 14.83 3.92 -7.70
CA PHE A 201 15.62 5.12 -7.93
C PHE A 201 15.50 5.55 -9.41
N PRO A 202 14.52 6.39 -9.74
CA PRO A 202 14.21 6.74 -11.14
C PRO A 202 15.38 7.39 -11.88
N ASN A 203 16.14 8.28 -11.23
CA ASN A 203 17.27 8.97 -11.83
C ASN A 203 18.41 8.01 -12.24
N GLN A 204 18.59 6.93 -11.48
CA GLN A 204 19.59 5.90 -11.73
C GLN A 204 19.06 4.75 -12.59
N GLN A 205 17.77 4.76 -12.94
CA GLN A 205 17.10 3.64 -13.61
C GLN A 205 17.33 2.31 -12.88
N LEU A 206 17.20 2.32 -11.54
CA LEU A 206 17.59 1.24 -10.67
C LEU A 206 16.44 0.80 -9.77
N VAL A 207 16.25 -0.52 -9.67
CA VAL A 207 15.37 -1.16 -8.65
C VAL A 207 16.21 -2.11 -7.81
N ILE A 208 16.13 -1.97 -6.50
CA ILE A 208 16.79 -2.86 -5.55
C ILE A 208 15.72 -3.59 -4.74
N GLY A 209 15.80 -4.90 -4.69
CA GLY A 209 15.00 -5.74 -3.81
C GLY A 209 15.84 -6.31 -2.67
N SER A 210 15.27 -6.35 -1.48
CA SER A 210 15.84 -7.09 -0.35
C SER A 210 14.81 -8.00 0.28
N HIS A 211 15.25 -9.17 0.70
CA HIS A 211 14.45 -10.13 1.44
C HIS A 211 15.27 -10.62 2.63
N SER A 212 14.93 -10.18 3.81
CA SER A 212 15.60 -10.53 5.05
C SER A 212 14.58 -10.98 6.10
N TYR A 213 15.05 -11.70 7.12
CA TYR A 213 14.25 -12.17 8.24
C TYR A 213 15.01 -11.88 9.55
N THR A 214 15.05 -10.60 9.93
CA THR A 214 15.74 -10.19 11.15
C THR A 214 14.83 -9.38 12.03
N TYR A 215 14.17 -10.03 12.98
CA TYR A 215 13.32 -9.36 13.98
C TYR A 215 14.11 -8.86 15.20
N SER A 216 15.38 -9.21 15.36
CA SER A 216 16.09 -9.04 16.62
C SER A 216 17.13 -7.92 16.68
N ASN A 217 17.34 -7.19 15.59
CA ASN A 217 18.39 -6.17 15.58
C ASN A 217 18.01 -4.95 14.71
N ASN A 218 17.60 -3.86 15.35
CA ASN A 218 17.26 -2.60 14.68
C ASN A 218 18.44 -2.04 13.85
N ASN A 219 19.69 -2.29 14.25
CA ASN A 219 20.88 -1.86 13.51
C ASN A 219 21.00 -2.55 12.14
N HIS A 220 20.53 -3.79 12.01
CA HIS A 220 20.61 -4.49 10.72
C HIS A 220 19.71 -3.88 9.66
N PHE A 221 18.49 -3.47 10.04
CA PHE A 221 17.57 -2.78 9.13
C PHE A 221 18.11 -1.41 8.70
N SER A 222 18.62 -0.63 9.65
CA SER A 222 19.25 0.66 9.35
C SER A 222 20.45 0.51 8.42
N ASN A 223 21.35 -0.44 8.72
CA ASN A 223 22.51 -0.72 7.87
C ASN A 223 22.11 -1.14 6.46
N LEU A 224 21.04 -1.92 6.30
CA LEU A 224 20.53 -2.33 5.00
C LEU A 224 20.02 -1.12 4.20
N ILE A 225 19.27 -0.23 4.85
CA ILE A 225 18.82 1.02 4.25
C ILE A 225 20.03 1.89 3.84
N ASP A 226 21.03 2.05 4.71
CA ASP A 226 22.25 2.81 4.41
C ASP A 226 23.02 2.23 3.21
N ILE A 227 23.13 0.89 3.13
CA ILE A 227 23.73 0.21 1.99
C ILE A 227 22.95 0.50 0.70
N ILE A 228 21.64 0.37 0.71
CA ILE A 228 20.78 0.64 -0.43
C ILE A 228 20.99 2.09 -0.93
N PHE A 229 21.05 3.05 -0.01
CA PHE A 229 21.28 4.46 -0.37
C PHE A 229 22.70 4.77 -0.78
N SER A 230 23.69 3.97 -0.40
CA SER A 230 25.08 4.14 -0.85
C SER A 230 25.31 3.67 -2.29
N ILE A 231 24.42 2.86 -2.83
CA ILE A 231 24.47 2.30 -4.18
C ILE A 231 23.72 3.19 -5.19
N SER A 232 22.78 3.99 -4.71
CA SER A 232 21.87 4.79 -5.54
C SER A 232 22.42 6.19 -5.90
#